data_467cfe9a27aca7e4cabc61de35d003d2
#
_entry.id   467cfe9a27aca7e4cabc61de35d003d2
#
_cell.length_a   1.000
_cell.length_b   1.000
_cell.length_c   1.000
_cell.angle_alpha   90.00
_cell.angle_beta   90.00
_cell.angle_gamma   90.00
#
_symmetry.space_group_name_H-M   'P 1'
#
loop_
_entity.id
_entity.type
_entity.pdbx_description
1 polymer ?
#
loop_
_entity_poly.entity_id
_entity_poly.type
_entity_poly.pdbx_seq_one_letter_code
_entity_poly.pdbx_strand_id
1 'polypeptide(L)'
;MRKSALISDCGAYRYELRRTWDNTKPIVLWVALNPSTADHIKDDPTNRRIADFSRRWGYGGYVLANLFAYRAIDPQALKHVADPIGPENDKRLKKLSRAADHTVCAWGNH
;
A
#
# COMPACT_ATOMS: atom_id res chain seq x y z
N MET A 1 -1.64 -16.96 -6.34
CA MET A 1 -1.70 -15.63 -5.71
C MET A 1 -2.30 -14.60 -6.66
N ARG A 2 -3.23 -13.82 -6.17
CA ARG A 2 -3.79 -12.70 -6.92
C ARG A 2 -3.03 -11.41 -6.59
N LYS A 3 -2.59 -10.69 -7.61
CA LYS A 3 -1.86 -9.42 -7.47
C LYS A 3 -2.59 -8.31 -8.22
N SER A 4 -2.79 -7.16 -7.59
CA SER A 4 -3.38 -5.99 -8.24
C SER A 4 -2.81 -4.71 -7.65
N ALA A 5 -2.96 -3.62 -8.39
CA ALA A 5 -2.57 -2.29 -7.94
C ALA A 5 -3.50 -1.26 -8.57
N LEU A 6 -3.83 -0.22 -7.82
CA LEU A 6 -4.56 0.93 -8.31
C LEU A 6 -3.59 2.10 -8.44
N ILE A 7 -3.24 2.41 -9.66
CA ILE A 7 -2.29 3.46 -10.03
C ILE A 7 -3.04 4.50 -10.86
N SER A 8 -2.72 5.79 -10.64
CA SER A 8 -3.33 6.87 -11.41
C SER A 8 -3.02 6.75 -12.90
N ASP A 9 -3.86 7.36 -13.76
CA ASP A 9 -3.70 7.30 -15.23
C ASP A 9 -2.33 7.84 -15.67
N CYS A 10 -1.83 8.87 -15.00
CA CYS A 10 -0.51 9.44 -15.30
C CYS A 10 0.66 8.60 -14.76
N GLY A 11 0.39 7.56 -13.95
CA GLY A 11 1.41 6.70 -13.36
C GLY A 11 2.12 7.29 -12.15
N ALA A 12 1.83 8.52 -11.75
CA ALA A 12 2.54 9.22 -10.69
C ALA A 12 2.15 8.76 -9.28
N TYR A 13 0.94 8.23 -9.12
CA TYR A 13 0.40 7.85 -7.80
C TYR A 13 0.01 6.39 -7.77
N ARG A 14 0.33 5.71 -6.66
CA ARG A 14 -0.16 4.37 -6.34
C ARG A 14 -1.04 4.46 -5.10
N TYR A 15 -2.35 4.29 -5.28
CA TYR A 15 -3.33 4.42 -4.20
C TYR A 15 -3.49 3.17 -3.37
N GLU A 16 -3.36 2.00 -3.99
CA GLU A 16 -3.36 0.73 -3.27
C GLU A 16 -2.59 -0.33 -4.03
N LEU A 17 -2.01 -1.26 -3.28
CA LEU A 17 -1.37 -2.46 -3.77
C LEU A 17 -1.99 -3.64 -3.03
N ARG A 18 -2.39 -4.68 -3.76
CA ARG A 18 -3.09 -5.80 -3.15
C ARG A 18 -2.46 -7.12 -3.53
N ARG A 19 -2.33 -7.99 -2.51
CA ARG A 19 -1.87 -9.37 -2.68
C ARG A 19 -2.80 -10.29 -1.90
N THR A 20 -3.32 -11.35 -2.54
CA THR A 20 -4.22 -12.30 -1.91
C THR A 20 -3.78 -13.71 -2.26
N TRP A 21 -3.62 -14.58 -1.26
CA TRP A 21 -3.23 -15.99 -1.43
C TRP A 21 -4.29 -16.95 -0.88
N ASP A 22 -5.18 -16.50 0.00
CA ASP A 22 -6.26 -17.32 0.55
C ASP A 22 -7.46 -16.43 0.85
N ASN A 23 -8.46 -16.45 -0.04
CA ASN A 23 -9.66 -15.62 0.10
C ASN A 23 -10.67 -16.16 1.12
N THR A 24 -10.36 -17.26 1.82
CA THR A 24 -11.16 -17.76 2.95
C THR A 24 -10.75 -17.11 4.27
N LYS A 25 -9.64 -16.37 4.30
CA LYS A 25 -9.11 -15.70 5.48
C LYS A 25 -9.24 -14.19 5.36
N PRO A 26 -9.25 -13.46 6.49
CA PRO A 26 -9.37 -12.00 6.45
C PRO A 26 -8.16 -11.33 5.79
N ILE A 27 -8.37 -10.09 5.36
CA ILE A 27 -7.36 -9.23 4.72
C ILE A 27 -6.95 -8.15 5.72
N VAL A 28 -5.65 -7.88 5.81
CA VAL A 28 -5.11 -6.83 6.66
C VAL A 28 -4.72 -5.60 5.81
N LEU A 29 -5.03 -4.41 6.31
CA LEU A 29 -4.59 -3.16 5.69
C LEU A 29 -3.28 -2.70 6.34
N TRP A 30 -2.27 -2.43 5.51
CA TRP A 30 -1.02 -1.80 5.92
C TRP A 30 -0.99 -0.38 5.36
N VAL A 31 -0.64 0.59 6.22
CA VAL A 31 -0.45 1.99 5.79
C VAL A 31 1.01 2.35 6.06
N ALA A 32 1.75 2.60 5.00
CA ALA A 32 3.16 2.99 5.04
C ALA A 32 3.33 4.47 4.66
N LEU A 33 4.57 4.95 4.52
CA LEU A 33 4.84 6.35 4.23
C LEU A 33 4.54 6.69 2.77
N ASN A 34 5.25 6.05 1.84
CA ASN A 34 5.09 6.30 0.40
C ASN A 34 5.40 5.04 -0.40
N PRO A 35 4.85 4.90 -1.63
CA PRO A 35 5.15 3.74 -2.49
C PRO A 35 6.59 3.75 -2.96
N SER A 36 7.14 2.55 -3.19
CA SER A 36 8.40 2.40 -3.90
C SER A 36 8.15 1.82 -5.30
N THR A 37 8.72 0.66 -5.64
CA THR A 37 8.70 0.17 -7.01
C THR A 37 7.65 -0.92 -7.31
N ALA A 38 7.03 -1.51 -6.29
CA ALA A 38 6.06 -2.58 -6.51
C ALA A 38 4.80 -2.10 -7.25
N ASP A 39 4.28 -2.95 -8.11
CA ASP A 39 3.04 -2.73 -8.85
C ASP A 39 2.19 -4.01 -8.91
N HIS A 40 1.27 -4.12 -9.86
CA HIS A 40 0.40 -5.28 -10.00
C HIS A 40 1.15 -6.57 -10.39
N ILE A 41 2.39 -6.47 -10.82
CA ILE A 41 3.22 -7.62 -11.23
C ILE A 41 4.46 -7.75 -10.35
N LYS A 42 5.19 -6.64 -10.17
CA LYS A 42 6.50 -6.58 -9.54
C LYS A 42 6.39 -6.39 -8.04
N ASP A 43 7.13 -7.20 -7.29
CA ASP A 43 7.31 -7.04 -5.85
C ASP A 43 8.63 -6.32 -5.53
N ASP A 44 8.72 -5.79 -4.33
CA ASP A 44 9.94 -5.22 -3.76
C ASP A 44 10.19 -5.80 -2.36
N PRO A 45 11.36 -5.53 -1.73
CA PRO A 45 11.67 -6.08 -0.42
C PRO A 45 10.63 -5.74 0.66
N THR A 46 10.07 -4.53 0.62
CA THR A 46 9.05 -4.09 1.58
C THR A 46 7.81 -4.96 1.46
N ASN A 47 7.32 -5.20 0.24
CA ASN A 47 6.13 -6.01 0.01
C ASN A 47 6.35 -7.48 0.39
N ARG A 48 7.54 -8.02 0.15
CA ARG A 48 7.86 -9.40 0.57
C ARG A 48 7.80 -9.53 2.08
N ARG A 49 8.31 -8.54 2.82
CA ARG A 49 8.27 -8.52 4.28
C ARG A 49 6.84 -8.40 4.81
N ILE A 50 6.04 -7.51 4.21
CA ILE A 50 4.62 -7.35 4.56
C ILE A 50 3.86 -8.67 4.33
N ALA A 51 4.11 -9.34 3.23
CA ALA A 51 3.50 -10.64 2.92
C ALA A 51 3.87 -11.69 3.97
N ASP A 52 5.13 -11.76 4.38
CA ASP A 52 5.59 -12.69 5.40
C ASP A 52 4.90 -12.47 6.74
N PHE A 53 4.85 -11.23 7.21
CA PHE A 53 4.15 -10.90 8.45
C PHE A 53 2.67 -11.23 8.36
N SER A 54 2.02 -10.88 7.27
CA SER A 54 0.58 -11.12 7.09
C SER A 54 0.26 -12.62 7.10
N ARG A 55 1.09 -13.44 6.46
CA ARG A 55 0.95 -14.89 6.50
C ARG A 55 1.12 -15.46 7.90
N ARG A 56 2.16 -15.02 8.62
CA ARG A 56 2.44 -15.46 10.00
C ARG A 56 1.29 -15.12 10.95
N TRP A 57 0.62 -13.99 10.72
CA TRP A 57 -0.50 -13.55 11.56
C TRP A 57 -1.84 -14.19 11.17
N GLY A 58 -1.85 -15.03 10.13
CA GLY A 58 -3.03 -15.79 9.74
C GLY A 58 -3.96 -15.09 8.76
N TYR A 59 -3.51 -14.01 8.10
CA TYR A 59 -4.29 -13.35 7.07
C TYR A 59 -4.20 -14.05 5.72
N GLY A 60 -5.23 -13.91 4.90
CA GLY A 60 -5.28 -14.45 3.54
C GLY A 60 -4.76 -13.51 2.47
N GLY A 61 -4.35 -12.32 2.87
CA GLY A 61 -3.81 -11.30 1.98
C GLY A 61 -3.67 -9.98 2.69
N TYR A 62 -3.16 -8.98 1.95
CA TYR A 62 -3.04 -7.62 2.46
C TYR A 62 -3.37 -6.59 1.38
N VAL A 63 -3.74 -5.41 1.84
CA VAL A 63 -3.79 -4.19 1.03
C VAL A 63 -2.76 -3.26 1.61
N LEU A 64 -1.89 -2.73 0.76
CA LEU A 64 -0.90 -1.72 1.14
C LEU A 64 -1.34 -0.37 0.57
N ALA A 65 -1.55 0.59 1.45
CA ALA A 65 -1.78 1.99 1.10
C ALA A 65 -0.69 2.86 1.73
N ASN A 66 -0.66 4.13 1.41
CA ASN A 66 0.39 5.03 1.86
C ASN A 66 -0.21 6.38 2.28
N LEU A 67 0.44 7.05 3.23
CA LEU A 67 0.07 8.42 3.61
C LEU A 67 0.27 9.38 2.44
N PHE A 68 1.35 9.17 1.67
CA PHE A 68 1.65 9.91 0.44
C PHE A 68 1.62 8.91 -0.70
N ALA A 69 0.74 9.11 -1.67
CA ALA A 69 0.56 8.18 -2.79
C ALA A 69 1.56 8.38 -3.92
N TYR A 70 2.30 9.50 -3.94
CA TYR A 70 3.30 9.77 -4.97
C TYR A 70 4.39 8.69 -4.98
N ARG A 71 4.71 8.17 -6.16
CA ARG A 71 5.66 7.08 -6.34
C ARG A 71 7.08 7.63 -6.35
N ALA A 72 7.70 7.68 -5.16
CA ALA A 72 9.08 8.15 -4.99
C ALA A 72 9.90 7.07 -4.29
N ILE A 73 11.02 6.67 -4.87
CA ILE A 73 11.96 5.71 -4.27
C ILE A 73 12.63 6.36 -3.06
N ASP A 74 13.02 7.62 -3.21
CA ASP A 74 13.63 8.41 -2.13
C ASP A 74 12.56 9.29 -1.47
N PRO A 75 12.26 9.09 -0.15
CA PRO A 75 11.27 9.92 0.54
C PRO A 75 11.57 11.42 0.52
N GLN A 76 12.84 11.82 0.35
CA GLN A 76 13.20 13.23 0.25
C GLN A 76 12.56 13.91 -0.97
N ALA A 77 12.28 13.16 -2.03
CA ALA A 77 11.61 13.68 -3.22
C ALA A 77 10.21 14.20 -2.92
N LEU A 78 9.54 13.72 -1.86
CA LEU A 78 8.21 14.17 -1.47
C LEU A 78 8.17 15.66 -1.12
N LYS A 79 9.28 16.22 -0.67
CA LYS A 79 9.41 17.65 -0.31
C LYS A 79 9.37 18.57 -1.52
N HIS A 80 9.62 18.02 -2.72
CA HIS A 80 9.74 18.80 -3.96
C HIS A 80 8.56 18.59 -4.91
N VAL A 81 7.58 17.78 -4.52
CA VAL A 81 6.40 17.50 -5.34
C VAL A 81 5.26 18.41 -4.91
N ALA A 82 4.53 18.96 -5.88
CA ALA A 82 3.42 19.88 -5.59
C ALA A 82 2.29 19.22 -4.78
N ASP A 83 1.97 17.95 -5.11
CA ASP A 83 0.96 17.17 -4.38
C ASP A 83 1.49 15.76 -4.12
N PRO A 84 2.22 15.54 -3.00
CA PRO A 84 2.74 14.21 -2.68
C PRO A 84 1.67 13.25 -2.17
N ILE A 85 0.55 13.75 -1.66
CA ILE A 85 -0.52 12.91 -1.13
C ILE A 85 -1.29 12.23 -2.26
N GLY A 86 -1.63 12.98 -3.30
CA GLY A 86 -2.43 12.54 -4.42
C GLY A 86 -3.91 12.89 -4.26
N PRO A 87 -4.58 13.27 -5.35
CA PRO A 87 -5.95 13.81 -5.27
C PRO A 87 -7.00 12.81 -4.77
N GLU A 88 -6.76 11.50 -4.93
CA GLU A 88 -7.72 10.46 -4.53
C GLU A 88 -7.31 9.74 -3.25
N ASN A 89 -6.13 10.05 -2.67
CA ASN A 89 -5.54 9.20 -1.64
C ASN A 89 -6.34 9.19 -0.33
N ASP A 90 -6.75 10.35 0.17
CA ASP A 90 -7.48 10.43 1.43
C ASP A 90 -8.82 9.69 1.36
N LYS A 91 -9.52 9.81 0.24
CA LYS A 91 -10.77 9.11 -0.01
C LYS A 91 -10.56 7.59 -0.01
N ARG A 92 -9.49 7.12 -0.66
CA ARG A 92 -9.17 5.69 -0.71
C ARG A 92 -8.77 5.15 0.66
N LEU A 93 -7.96 5.89 1.42
CA LEU A 93 -7.58 5.51 2.78
C LEU A 93 -8.78 5.35 3.69
N LYS A 94 -9.73 6.27 3.63
CA LYS A 94 -10.98 6.18 4.41
C LYS A 94 -11.77 4.93 4.06
N LYS A 95 -11.93 4.67 2.76
CA LYS A 95 -12.67 3.50 2.28
C LYS A 95 -12.01 2.20 2.73
N LEU A 96 -10.68 2.09 2.57
CA LEU A 96 -9.92 0.90 2.92
C LEU A 96 -9.94 0.65 4.43
N SER A 97 -9.77 1.70 5.25
CA SER A 97 -9.76 1.55 6.71
C SER A 97 -11.12 1.11 7.26
N ARG A 98 -12.22 1.51 6.63
CA ARG A 98 -13.56 1.08 7.02
C ARG A 98 -13.84 -0.37 6.63
N ALA A 99 -13.27 -0.83 5.50
CA ALA A 99 -13.48 -2.19 5.00
C ALA A 99 -12.57 -3.22 5.66
N ALA A 100 -11.42 -2.82 6.19
CA ALA A 100 -10.44 -3.73 6.77
C ALA A 100 -10.82 -4.13 8.20
N ASP A 101 -10.61 -5.41 8.54
CA ASP A 101 -10.78 -5.89 9.91
C ASP A 101 -9.70 -5.35 10.85
N HIS A 102 -8.47 -5.24 10.33
CA HIS A 102 -7.33 -4.71 11.08
C HIS A 102 -6.49 -3.81 10.18
N THR A 103 -5.92 -2.76 10.79
CA THR A 103 -5.02 -1.82 10.10
C THR A 103 -3.70 -1.74 10.85
N VAL A 104 -2.60 -1.90 10.12
CA VAL A 104 -1.24 -1.76 10.65
C VAL A 104 -0.64 -0.45 10.15
N CYS A 105 -0.22 0.40 11.08
CA CYS A 105 0.43 1.67 10.77
C CYS A 105 1.94 1.43 10.72
N ALA A 106 2.53 1.56 9.54
CA ALA A 106 3.90 1.17 9.26
C ALA A 106 4.75 2.29 8.65
N TRP A 107 4.40 3.56 8.91
CA TRP A 107 5.15 4.68 8.33
C TRP A 107 6.41 5.07 9.11
N GLY A 108 6.58 4.57 10.33
CA GLY A 108 7.78 4.83 11.13
C GLY A 108 7.89 6.27 11.66
N ASN A 109 9.04 6.58 12.21
CA ASN A 109 9.38 7.93 12.68
C ASN A 109 10.24 8.64 11.63
N HIS A 110 9.66 9.65 11.02
CA HIS A 110 10.33 10.46 9.99
C HIS A 110 10.32 11.96 10.31
#